data_f1d8bedd4cb75ea678062334c4a5bb0b
#
_entry.id   f1d8bedd4cb75ea678062334c4a5bb0b
#
_cell.length_a   1.000
_cell.length_b   1.000
_cell.length_c   1.000
_cell.angle_alpha   90.00
_cell.angle_beta   90.00
_cell.angle_gamma   90.00
#
_symmetry.space_group_name_H-M   'P 1'
#
loop_
_entity.id
_entity.type
_entity.pdbx_description
1 polymer ?
#
loop_
_entity_poly.entity_id
_entity_poly.type
_entity_poly.pdbx_seq_one_letter_code
_entity_poly.pdbx_strand_id
1 'polypeptide(L)'
;ENFSYTHGSDSMKKFLNAFKKYFADFGQAVAKGDIWCKLSLLVMGAGYWGRKQIVKGIMMTLLEVVVILFTGMFSINYIKDLNTLGTVQYESKFDPLTMKNTVNNYDNSLLILLYGIVGIIVIVAFILLYISNMKAVYRLQLMKEKGEHINTFREDLKELINGKFYVTLLTLPSIGVILMNVIPIIFMSCVAFTNYDMDHLPPNYLFTWVGLRNFKNMFVGGATITFSYAFIRILAWTMIWAVTATFTTFIGGILLAKLINHENTHFKKMWRSLFVVTIAIPQFVTLLLVSKMFSDHGIMNTWCSNIGLTSFLKHAGVISTNYIPFLSKPGWSHVMIILINIWVGVPYQMLTATGILMNIPTDQLESARIDGANKWQIFWKITMPYVLFI
;
A
#
# COMPACT_ATOMS: atom_id res chain seq x y z
N GLU A 1 2.51 -33.39 10.08
CA GLU A 1 2.08 -33.51 8.67
C GLU A 1 0.59 -33.19 8.60
N ASN A 2 0.17 -32.28 7.73
CA ASN A 2 -1.20 -31.81 7.47
C ASN A 2 -1.75 -30.58 8.21
N PHE A 3 -0.94 -29.53 8.44
CA PHE A 3 -1.48 -28.31 9.06
C PHE A 3 -1.56 -27.05 8.15
N SER A 4 -1.22 -27.14 6.86
CA SER A 4 -1.06 -25.91 6.04
C SER A 4 -2.07 -25.71 4.89
N TYR A 5 -2.96 -26.66 4.57
CA TYR A 5 -3.87 -26.52 3.43
C TYR A 5 -5.34 -26.20 3.79
N THR A 6 -5.74 -26.28 5.04
CA THR A 6 -7.13 -26.06 5.47
C THR A 6 -7.46 -24.60 5.76
N HIS A 7 -6.48 -23.77 6.15
CA HIS A 7 -6.74 -22.38 6.54
C HIS A 7 -7.15 -21.45 5.39
N GLY A 8 -6.61 -21.62 4.19
CA GLY A 8 -6.97 -20.81 3.03
C GLY A 8 -8.40 -21.09 2.50
N SER A 9 -8.80 -22.35 2.48
CA SER A 9 -10.13 -22.79 2.03
C SER A 9 -11.22 -22.35 3.00
N ASP A 10 -10.97 -22.41 4.30
CA ASP A 10 -11.93 -21.98 5.34
C ASP A 10 -12.11 -20.47 5.40
N SER A 11 -11.04 -19.71 5.19
CA SER A 11 -11.07 -18.26 5.12
C SER A 11 -11.90 -17.78 3.90
N MET A 12 -11.69 -18.39 2.73
CA MET A 12 -12.45 -18.06 1.51
C MET A 12 -13.92 -18.44 1.63
N LYS A 13 -14.24 -19.60 2.22
CA LYS A 13 -15.63 -20.03 2.50
C LYS A 13 -16.32 -19.09 3.49
N LYS A 14 -15.62 -18.67 4.55
CA LYS A 14 -16.13 -17.68 5.51
C LYS A 14 -16.42 -16.34 4.84
N PHE A 15 -15.52 -15.86 3.98
CA PHE A 15 -15.73 -14.64 3.22
C PHE A 15 -16.92 -14.73 2.28
N LEU A 16 -17.03 -15.81 1.49
CA LEU A 16 -18.15 -16.03 0.58
C LEU A 16 -19.49 -16.16 1.33
N ASN A 17 -19.51 -16.80 2.48
CA ASN A 17 -20.69 -16.92 3.31
C ASN A 17 -21.08 -15.56 3.93
N ALA A 18 -20.12 -14.77 4.38
CA ALA A 18 -20.37 -13.42 4.86
C ALA A 18 -20.93 -12.51 3.76
N PHE A 19 -20.38 -12.62 2.55
CA PHE A 19 -20.85 -11.88 1.38
C PHE A 19 -22.29 -12.30 0.99
N LYS A 20 -22.57 -13.59 0.89
CA LYS A 20 -23.93 -14.10 0.64
C LYS A 20 -24.91 -13.64 1.70
N LYS A 21 -24.53 -13.71 2.97
CA LYS A 21 -25.35 -13.23 4.10
C LYS A 21 -25.63 -11.74 3.99
N TYR A 22 -24.62 -10.94 3.58
CA TYR A 22 -24.75 -9.49 3.43
C TYR A 22 -25.88 -9.11 2.46
N PHE A 23 -25.96 -9.79 1.31
CA PHE A 23 -27.01 -9.55 0.31
C PHE A 23 -28.35 -10.22 0.68
N ALA A 24 -28.32 -11.37 1.35
CA ALA A 24 -29.53 -12.01 1.86
C ALA A 24 -30.26 -11.14 2.91
N ASP A 25 -29.50 -10.52 3.83
CA ASP A 25 -30.04 -9.58 4.81
C ASP A 25 -30.66 -8.34 4.14
N PHE A 26 -30.04 -7.84 3.05
CA PHE A 26 -30.62 -6.76 2.25
C PHE A 26 -31.94 -7.19 1.59
N GLY A 27 -31.97 -8.38 0.97
CA GLY A 27 -33.19 -8.94 0.38
C GLY A 27 -34.32 -9.09 1.41
N GLN A 28 -33.99 -9.49 2.65
CA GLN A 28 -34.98 -9.56 3.75
C GLN A 28 -35.50 -8.17 4.14
N ALA A 29 -34.60 -7.16 4.21
CA ALA A 29 -34.96 -5.78 4.51
C ALA A 29 -35.95 -5.21 3.49
N VAL A 30 -35.77 -5.53 2.22
CA VAL A 30 -36.66 -5.10 1.12
C VAL A 30 -38.00 -5.85 1.18
N ALA A 31 -37.97 -7.17 1.40
CA ALA A 31 -39.18 -8.01 1.34
C ALA A 31 -40.06 -7.86 2.59
N LYS A 32 -39.45 -7.80 3.79
CA LYS A 32 -40.17 -7.80 5.08
C LYS A 32 -40.19 -6.41 5.76
N GLY A 33 -39.57 -5.41 5.14
CA GLY A 33 -39.54 -4.05 5.67
C GLY A 33 -40.92 -3.40 5.70
N ASP A 34 -41.18 -2.60 6.73
CA ASP A 34 -42.34 -1.73 6.85
C ASP A 34 -42.36 -0.61 5.80
N ILE A 35 -43.39 0.22 5.81
CA ILE A 35 -43.55 1.30 4.85
C ILE A 35 -42.36 2.28 4.89
N TRP A 36 -41.78 2.54 6.07
CA TRP A 36 -40.63 3.41 6.25
C TRP A 36 -39.33 2.78 5.71
N CYS A 37 -39.17 1.47 5.85
CA CYS A 37 -38.10 0.73 5.19
C CYS A 37 -38.22 0.82 3.67
N LYS A 38 -39.43 0.63 3.13
CA LYS A 38 -39.67 0.72 1.68
C LYS A 38 -39.46 2.14 1.15
N LEU A 39 -39.87 3.16 1.90
CA LEU A 39 -39.59 4.56 1.54
C LEU A 39 -38.08 4.87 1.55
N SER A 40 -37.27 4.17 2.37
CA SER A 40 -35.81 4.29 2.35
C SER A 40 -35.15 3.74 1.08
N LEU A 41 -35.90 3.03 0.23
CA LEU A 41 -35.46 2.70 -1.14
C LEU A 41 -35.50 3.90 -2.10
N LEU A 42 -36.29 4.93 -1.79
CA LEU A 42 -36.38 6.15 -2.58
C LEU A 42 -35.57 7.29 -1.96
N VAL A 43 -35.62 7.40 -0.63
CA VAL A 43 -34.92 8.42 0.14
C VAL A 43 -34.26 7.78 1.34
N MET A 44 -32.92 7.68 1.36
CA MET A 44 -32.15 6.94 2.38
C MET A 44 -32.50 7.31 3.82
N GLY A 45 -32.89 8.57 4.05
CA GLY A 45 -33.22 9.10 5.38
C GLY A 45 -34.63 8.72 5.88
N ALA A 46 -35.55 8.31 4.99
CA ALA A 46 -36.95 8.12 5.34
C ALA A 46 -37.18 7.13 6.49
N GLY A 47 -36.44 6.03 6.51
CA GLY A 47 -36.54 5.02 7.56
C GLY A 47 -36.12 5.52 8.95
N TYR A 48 -35.25 6.49 9.03
CA TYR A 48 -34.86 7.12 10.28
C TYR A 48 -35.92 8.11 10.78
N TRP A 49 -36.57 8.87 9.87
CA TRP A 49 -37.62 9.80 10.22
C TRP A 49 -38.82 9.07 10.85
N GLY A 50 -39.24 7.95 10.32
CA GLY A 50 -40.30 7.11 10.88
C GLY A 50 -40.01 6.52 12.27
N ARG A 51 -38.74 6.64 12.72
CA ARG A 51 -38.24 6.17 14.03
C ARG A 51 -37.75 7.30 14.91
N LYS A 52 -38.12 8.55 14.61
CA LYS A 52 -37.77 9.79 15.36
C LYS A 52 -36.25 10.10 15.39
N GLN A 53 -35.44 9.47 14.54
CA GLN A 53 -34.01 9.81 14.37
C GLN A 53 -33.85 10.87 13.29
N ILE A 54 -34.44 12.06 13.47
CA ILE A 54 -34.56 13.11 12.46
C ILE A 54 -33.22 13.56 11.93
N VAL A 55 -32.23 13.82 12.81
CA VAL A 55 -30.89 14.31 12.41
C VAL A 55 -30.18 13.31 11.52
N LYS A 56 -30.21 12.04 11.88
CA LYS A 56 -29.59 10.95 11.10
C LYS A 56 -30.26 10.77 9.74
N GLY A 57 -31.59 10.91 9.70
CA GLY A 57 -32.36 10.89 8.47
C GLY A 57 -31.95 12.04 7.53
N ILE A 58 -31.84 13.27 8.05
CA ILE A 58 -31.38 14.44 7.27
C ILE A 58 -29.97 14.21 6.73
N MET A 59 -29.05 13.73 7.56
CA MET A 59 -27.66 13.46 7.12
C MET A 59 -27.60 12.43 5.99
N MET A 60 -28.37 11.33 6.09
CA MET A 60 -28.40 10.30 5.05
C MET A 60 -29.03 10.80 3.75
N THR A 61 -30.11 11.59 3.83
CA THR A 61 -30.71 12.22 2.64
C THR A 61 -29.79 13.25 1.99
N LEU A 62 -29.11 14.06 2.80
CA LEU A 62 -28.14 15.04 2.29
C LEU A 62 -26.99 14.34 1.55
N LEU A 63 -26.47 13.26 2.12
CA LEU A 63 -25.43 12.46 1.50
C LEU A 63 -25.90 11.87 0.17
N GLU A 64 -27.12 11.32 0.12
CA GLU A 64 -27.72 10.80 -1.11
C GLU A 64 -27.82 11.89 -2.19
N VAL A 65 -28.34 13.05 -1.85
CA VAL A 65 -28.48 14.20 -2.78
C VAL A 65 -27.10 14.64 -3.29
N VAL A 66 -26.11 14.77 -2.41
CA VAL A 66 -24.75 15.14 -2.80
C VAL A 66 -24.13 14.14 -3.76
N VAL A 67 -24.29 12.84 -3.51
CA VAL A 67 -23.74 11.80 -4.40
C VAL A 67 -24.47 11.78 -5.74
N ILE A 68 -25.80 11.94 -5.75
CA ILE A 68 -26.58 12.01 -7.00
C ILE A 68 -26.17 13.23 -7.83
N LEU A 69 -26.05 14.42 -7.21
CA LEU A 69 -25.59 15.62 -7.90
C LEU A 69 -24.16 15.47 -8.41
N PHE A 70 -23.25 14.98 -7.60
CA PHE A 70 -21.86 14.72 -8.00
C PHE A 70 -21.80 13.75 -9.17
N THR A 71 -22.56 12.65 -9.11
CA THR A 71 -22.58 11.65 -10.19
C THR A 71 -23.20 12.23 -11.46
N GLY A 72 -24.35 12.90 -11.36
CA GLY A 72 -25.07 13.42 -12.53
C GLY A 72 -24.38 14.62 -13.20
N MET A 73 -23.80 15.52 -12.43
CA MET A 73 -23.18 16.75 -12.96
C MET A 73 -21.72 16.56 -13.35
N PHE A 74 -21.01 15.69 -12.66
CA PHE A 74 -19.57 15.53 -12.82
C PHE A 74 -19.17 14.15 -13.33
N SER A 75 -19.43 13.08 -12.56
CA SER A 75 -18.86 11.75 -12.84
C SER A 75 -19.35 11.10 -14.12
N ILE A 76 -20.63 11.28 -14.47
CA ILE A 76 -21.25 10.53 -15.56
C ILE A 76 -20.59 10.79 -16.91
N ASN A 77 -20.12 12.01 -17.15
CA ASN A 77 -19.45 12.37 -18.40
C ASN A 77 -18.10 11.65 -18.49
N TYR A 78 -17.29 11.72 -17.44
CA TYR A 78 -16.01 11.02 -17.40
C TYR A 78 -16.16 9.50 -17.48
N ILE A 79 -17.21 8.92 -16.85
CA ILE A 79 -17.48 7.48 -16.94
C ILE A 79 -17.86 7.06 -18.37
N LYS A 80 -18.64 7.86 -19.08
CA LYS A 80 -19.00 7.59 -20.49
C LYS A 80 -17.77 7.60 -21.38
N ASP A 81 -16.86 8.56 -21.15
CA ASP A 81 -15.68 8.76 -21.97
C ASP A 81 -14.53 7.79 -21.59
N LEU A 82 -14.66 7.02 -20.49
CA LEU A 82 -13.69 6.00 -20.11
C LEU A 82 -13.45 4.95 -21.20
N ASN A 83 -14.45 4.66 -22.05
CA ASN A 83 -14.32 3.67 -23.11
C ASN A 83 -13.33 4.12 -24.20
N THR A 84 -13.35 5.39 -24.55
CA THR A 84 -12.52 5.98 -25.59
C THR A 84 -11.28 6.71 -25.07
N LEU A 85 -11.32 7.14 -23.80
CA LEU A 85 -10.35 8.02 -23.14
C LEU A 85 -10.22 9.40 -23.82
N GLY A 86 -11.30 9.83 -24.47
CA GLY A 86 -11.39 11.10 -25.21
C GLY A 86 -11.33 10.90 -26.73
N THR A 87 -11.91 11.86 -27.43
CA THR A 87 -12.01 11.86 -28.90
C THR A 87 -11.59 13.18 -29.52
N VAL A 88 -11.62 14.27 -28.77
CA VAL A 88 -11.29 15.62 -29.26
C VAL A 88 -9.86 15.98 -28.86
N GLN A 89 -8.99 16.04 -29.86
CA GLN A 89 -7.60 16.40 -29.66
C GLN A 89 -7.41 17.90 -29.42
N TYR A 90 -6.37 18.26 -28.68
CA TYR A 90 -5.97 19.64 -28.46
C TYR A 90 -5.55 20.30 -29.78
N GLU A 91 -6.18 21.43 -30.11
CA GLU A 91 -5.81 22.31 -31.20
C GLU A 91 -5.73 23.75 -30.71
N SER A 92 -4.63 24.40 -31.02
CA SER A 92 -4.44 25.82 -30.78
C SER A 92 -4.39 26.55 -32.12
N LYS A 93 -5.32 27.49 -32.34
CA LYS A 93 -5.36 28.32 -33.55
C LYS A 93 -5.09 29.78 -33.16
N PHE A 94 -4.16 30.41 -33.86
CA PHE A 94 -3.90 31.84 -33.71
C PHE A 94 -5.03 32.63 -34.37
N ASP A 95 -5.69 33.50 -33.60
CA ASP A 95 -6.70 34.44 -34.12
C ASP A 95 -6.05 35.79 -34.43
N PRO A 96 -5.93 36.19 -35.72
CA PRO A 96 -5.29 37.42 -36.10
C PRO A 96 -6.06 38.68 -35.67
N LEU A 97 -7.37 38.57 -35.40
CA LEU A 97 -8.20 39.68 -35.00
C LEU A 97 -8.02 40.03 -33.53
N THR A 98 -7.91 39.03 -32.69
CA THR A 98 -7.73 39.20 -31.23
C THR A 98 -6.27 39.14 -30.81
N MET A 99 -5.34 38.81 -31.73
CA MET A 99 -3.92 38.57 -31.44
C MET A 99 -3.69 37.55 -30.33
N LYS A 100 -4.60 36.59 -30.15
CA LYS A 100 -4.54 35.56 -29.11
C LYS A 100 -4.66 34.17 -29.73
N ASN A 101 -4.04 33.20 -29.07
CA ASN A 101 -4.28 31.81 -29.38
C ASN A 101 -5.63 31.39 -28.79
N THR A 102 -6.54 30.92 -29.62
CA THR A 102 -7.77 30.26 -29.22
C THR A 102 -7.55 28.77 -29.18
N VAL A 103 -7.95 28.15 -28.08
CA VAL A 103 -7.85 26.71 -27.86
C VAL A 103 -9.26 26.11 -27.99
N ASN A 104 -9.37 24.99 -28.67
CA ASN A 104 -10.61 24.24 -28.77
C ASN A 104 -11.00 23.64 -27.38
N ASN A 105 -12.26 23.19 -27.30
CA ASN A 105 -12.67 22.38 -26.15
C ASN A 105 -12.14 20.95 -26.37
N TYR A 106 -11.01 20.61 -25.77
CA TYR A 106 -10.28 19.36 -25.95
C TYR A 106 -10.47 18.39 -24.78
N ASP A 107 -10.32 17.11 -25.08
CA ASP A 107 -10.31 16.05 -24.09
C ASP A 107 -8.92 15.86 -23.48
N ASN A 108 -8.89 15.41 -22.24
CA ASN A 108 -7.67 15.02 -21.56
C ASN A 108 -7.81 13.58 -21.03
N SER A 109 -7.21 12.63 -21.76
CA SER A 109 -7.31 11.20 -21.43
C SER A 109 -6.89 10.87 -20.00
N LEU A 110 -5.93 11.61 -19.43
CA LEU A 110 -5.44 11.40 -18.07
C LEU A 110 -6.49 11.81 -17.02
N LEU A 111 -7.16 12.95 -17.25
CA LEU A 111 -8.25 13.42 -16.38
C LEU A 111 -9.50 12.55 -16.54
N ILE A 112 -9.82 12.11 -17.77
CA ILE A 112 -10.93 11.20 -18.04
C ILE A 112 -10.71 9.89 -17.27
N LEU A 113 -9.53 9.30 -17.37
CA LEU A 113 -9.20 8.07 -16.66
C LEU A 113 -9.26 8.26 -15.14
N LEU A 114 -8.65 9.32 -14.61
CA LEU A 114 -8.62 9.59 -13.16
C LEU A 114 -10.02 9.83 -12.60
N TYR A 115 -10.77 10.77 -13.18
CA TYR A 115 -12.10 11.14 -12.69
C TYR A 115 -13.14 10.06 -12.97
N GLY A 116 -12.98 9.31 -14.06
CA GLY A 116 -13.80 8.13 -14.33
C GLY A 116 -13.62 7.04 -13.27
N ILE A 117 -12.38 6.71 -12.87
CA ILE A 117 -12.08 5.77 -11.78
C ILE A 117 -12.65 6.29 -10.46
N VAL A 118 -12.42 7.56 -10.12
CA VAL A 118 -12.97 8.16 -8.89
C VAL A 118 -14.51 8.09 -8.90
N GLY A 119 -15.13 8.39 -10.02
CA GLY A 119 -16.59 8.28 -10.19
C GLY A 119 -17.12 6.86 -9.94
N ILE A 120 -16.46 5.85 -10.51
CA ILE A 120 -16.83 4.44 -10.26
C ILE A 120 -16.65 4.07 -8.79
N ILE A 121 -15.55 4.48 -8.16
CA ILE A 121 -15.30 4.20 -6.73
C ILE A 121 -16.39 4.85 -5.86
N VAL A 122 -16.76 6.09 -6.14
CA VAL A 122 -17.82 6.80 -5.39
C VAL A 122 -19.17 6.10 -5.56
N ILE A 123 -19.52 5.67 -6.78
CA ILE A 123 -20.76 4.94 -7.04
C ILE A 123 -20.76 3.60 -6.29
N VAL A 124 -19.68 2.82 -6.36
CA VAL A 124 -19.56 1.53 -5.64
C VAL A 124 -19.65 1.74 -4.13
N ALA A 125 -18.95 2.72 -3.59
CA ALA A 125 -19.02 3.06 -2.17
C ALA A 125 -20.44 3.48 -1.76
N PHE A 126 -21.12 4.27 -2.60
CA PHE A 126 -22.50 4.66 -2.36
C PHE A 126 -23.45 3.45 -2.36
N ILE A 127 -23.33 2.53 -3.32
CA ILE A 127 -24.13 1.30 -3.36
C ILE A 127 -23.94 0.47 -2.09
N LEU A 128 -22.70 0.29 -1.64
CA LEU A 128 -22.40 -0.45 -0.41
C LEU A 128 -23.00 0.26 0.83
N LEU A 129 -22.88 1.57 0.87
CA LEU A 129 -23.44 2.39 1.95
C LEU A 129 -24.97 2.35 1.94
N TYR A 130 -25.58 2.38 0.77
CA TYR A 130 -27.01 2.26 0.57
C TYR A 130 -27.55 0.90 1.07
N ILE A 131 -26.91 -0.21 0.71
CA ILE A 131 -27.22 -1.54 1.21
C ILE A 131 -27.09 -1.61 2.74
N SER A 132 -26.02 -1.04 3.28
CA SER A 132 -25.79 -0.98 4.72
C SER A 132 -26.85 -0.15 5.44
N ASN A 133 -27.26 0.96 4.84
CA ASN A 133 -28.35 1.83 5.33
C ASN A 133 -29.66 1.07 5.42
N MET A 134 -30.06 0.37 4.37
CA MET A 134 -31.28 -0.43 4.34
C MET A 134 -31.31 -1.50 5.45
N LYS A 135 -30.19 -2.20 5.66
CA LYS A 135 -30.03 -3.18 6.75
C LYS A 135 -30.14 -2.51 8.12
N ALA A 136 -29.56 -1.34 8.31
CA ALA A 136 -29.62 -0.59 9.55
C ALA A 136 -31.06 -0.17 9.85
N VAL A 137 -31.78 0.36 8.87
CA VAL A 137 -33.19 0.77 8.99
C VAL A 137 -34.10 -0.44 9.33
N TYR A 138 -33.88 -1.59 8.67
CA TYR A 138 -34.63 -2.81 8.97
C TYR A 138 -34.34 -3.32 10.39
N ARG A 139 -33.09 -3.25 10.85
CA ARG A 139 -32.74 -3.58 12.24
C ARG A 139 -33.47 -2.70 13.24
N LEU A 140 -33.59 -1.40 12.98
CA LEU A 140 -34.34 -0.46 13.81
C LEU A 140 -35.84 -0.80 13.82
N GLN A 141 -36.41 -1.34 12.73
CA GLN A 141 -37.77 -1.84 12.71
C GLN A 141 -37.92 -3.01 13.68
N LEU A 142 -37.06 -4.01 13.60
CA LEU A 142 -37.11 -5.18 14.46
C LEU A 142 -36.94 -4.82 15.95
N MET A 143 -36.06 -3.86 16.25
CA MET A 143 -35.92 -3.35 17.64
C MET A 143 -37.20 -2.68 18.12
N LYS A 144 -37.86 -1.86 17.28
CA LYS A 144 -39.14 -1.22 17.60
C LYS A 144 -40.25 -2.26 17.84
N GLU A 145 -40.34 -3.28 16.99
CA GLU A 145 -41.33 -4.38 17.13
C GLU A 145 -41.15 -5.19 18.43
N LYS A 146 -39.90 -5.34 18.88
CA LYS A 146 -39.55 -5.99 20.14
C LYS A 146 -39.70 -5.10 21.37
N GLY A 147 -39.98 -3.84 21.21
CA GLY A 147 -40.00 -2.85 22.29
C GLY A 147 -38.62 -2.51 22.86
N GLU A 148 -37.56 -2.79 22.12
CA GLU A 148 -36.18 -2.45 22.51
C GLU A 148 -35.95 -0.94 22.33
N HIS A 149 -35.03 -0.39 23.15
CA HIS A 149 -34.67 1.02 23.07
C HIS A 149 -33.98 1.34 21.75
N ILE A 150 -34.43 2.40 21.08
CA ILE A 150 -33.78 2.92 19.85
C ILE A 150 -32.95 4.14 20.26
N ASN A 151 -31.67 4.08 20.03
CA ASN A 151 -30.74 5.16 20.35
C ASN A 151 -31.15 6.48 19.72
N THR A 152 -31.04 7.55 20.47
CA THR A 152 -31.11 8.91 19.94
C THR A 152 -29.80 9.27 19.24
N PHE A 153 -29.78 10.36 18.46
CA PHE A 153 -28.55 10.83 17.80
C PHE A 153 -27.41 11.10 18.80
N ARG A 154 -27.73 11.62 19.99
CA ARG A 154 -26.72 11.87 21.03
C ARG A 154 -26.15 10.58 21.61
N GLU A 155 -26.95 9.54 21.75
CA GLU A 155 -26.51 8.22 22.21
C GLU A 155 -25.65 7.54 21.16
N ASP A 156 -26.03 7.60 19.87
CA ASP A 156 -25.20 7.12 18.76
C ASP A 156 -23.82 7.84 18.72
N LEU A 157 -23.82 9.17 18.94
CA LEU A 157 -22.57 9.94 19.01
C LEU A 157 -21.70 9.55 20.19
N LYS A 158 -22.30 9.34 21.36
CA LYS A 158 -21.59 8.84 22.55
C LYS A 158 -21.03 7.43 22.32
N GLU A 159 -21.77 6.57 21.62
CA GLU A 159 -21.32 5.23 21.27
C GLU A 159 -20.11 5.28 20.31
N LEU A 160 -20.08 6.20 19.35
CA LEU A 160 -18.93 6.43 18.48
C LEU A 160 -17.69 6.94 19.22
N ILE A 161 -17.88 7.70 20.30
CA ILE A 161 -16.76 8.23 21.11
C ILE A 161 -16.26 7.21 22.13
N ASN A 162 -17.14 6.34 22.66
CA ASN A 162 -16.82 5.37 23.71
C ASN A 162 -16.79 3.93 23.20
N GLY A 163 -17.96 3.32 22.98
CA GLY A 163 -18.08 1.88 22.65
C GLY A 163 -17.51 1.52 21.28
N LYS A 164 -17.66 2.41 20.29
CA LYS A 164 -17.15 2.23 18.93
C LYS A 164 -16.04 3.21 18.57
N PHE A 165 -15.27 3.64 19.55
CA PHE A 165 -14.17 4.60 19.36
C PHE A 165 -13.17 4.17 18.27
N TYR A 166 -12.93 2.87 18.13
CA TYR A 166 -12.09 2.33 17.07
C TYR A 166 -12.58 2.69 15.66
N VAL A 167 -13.90 2.76 15.43
CA VAL A 167 -14.46 3.19 14.13
C VAL A 167 -14.09 4.64 13.87
N THR A 168 -14.34 5.52 14.83
CA THR A 168 -14.03 6.95 14.73
C THR A 168 -12.54 7.18 14.49
N LEU A 169 -11.68 6.48 15.24
CA LEU A 169 -10.23 6.58 15.14
C LEU A 169 -9.71 6.11 13.78
N LEU A 170 -10.25 5.01 13.25
CA LEU A 170 -9.78 4.42 12.00
C LEU A 170 -10.39 5.06 10.75
N THR A 171 -11.49 5.82 10.87
CA THR A 171 -12.16 6.41 9.69
C THR A 171 -11.25 7.35 8.90
N LEU A 172 -10.60 8.31 9.58
CA LEU A 172 -9.74 9.28 8.91
C LEU A 172 -8.50 8.63 8.27
N PRO A 173 -7.72 7.76 8.94
CA PRO A 173 -6.65 7.00 8.31
C PRO A 173 -7.12 6.14 7.13
N SER A 174 -8.30 5.48 7.24
CA SER A 174 -8.82 4.65 6.16
C SER A 174 -9.18 5.47 4.92
N ILE A 175 -9.78 6.64 5.09
CA ILE A 175 -10.03 7.58 3.99
C ILE A 175 -8.70 8.01 3.36
N GLY A 176 -7.69 8.35 4.18
CA GLY A 176 -6.35 8.70 3.70
C GLY A 176 -5.70 7.59 2.87
N VAL A 177 -5.79 6.34 3.31
CA VAL A 177 -5.30 5.17 2.55
C VAL A 177 -6.04 5.00 1.23
N ILE A 178 -7.36 5.16 1.20
CA ILE A 178 -8.13 5.06 -0.05
C ILE A 178 -7.70 6.15 -1.03
N LEU A 179 -7.65 7.41 -0.59
CA LEU A 179 -7.34 8.55 -1.46
C LEU A 179 -5.88 8.56 -1.93
N MET A 180 -4.92 8.25 -1.06
CA MET A 180 -3.50 8.42 -1.33
C MET A 180 -2.79 7.13 -1.81
N ASN A 181 -3.38 5.97 -1.60
CA ASN A 181 -2.78 4.70 -2.01
C ASN A 181 -3.68 3.93 -2.99
N VAL A 182 -4.95 3.65 -2.61
CA VAL A 182 -5.80 2.77 -3.42
C VAL A 182 -6.14 3.40 -4.78
N ILE A 183 -6.57 4.67 -4.80
CA ILE A 183 -6.90 5.36 -6.07
C ILE A 183 -5.68 5.45 -6.99
N PRO A 184 -4.49 5.92 -6.56
CA PRO A 184 -3.30 5.93 -7.42
C PRO A 184 -2.87 4.54 -7.91
N ILE A 185 -2.98 3.48 -7.09
CA ILE A 185 -2.65 2.11 -7.51
C ILE A 185 -3.61 1.65 -8.62
N ILE A 186 -4.92 1.86 -8.46
CA ILE A 186 -5.90 1.50 -9.49
C ILE A 186 -5.63 2.31 -10.77
N PHE A 187 -5.41 3.62 -10.65
CA PHE A 187 -5.11 4.49 -11.76
C PHE A 187 -3.86 4.02 -12.55
N MET A 188 -2.73 3.80 -11.86
CA MET A 188 -1.50 3.31 -12.49
C MET A 188 -1.67 1.92 -13.11
N SER A 189 -2.46 1.06 -12.46
CA SER A 189 -2.80 -0.25 -13.03
C SER A 189 -3.59 -0.11 -14.33
N CYS A 190 -4.52 0.84 -14.42
CA CYS A 190 -5.27 1.11 -15.65
C CYS A 190 -4.37 1.71 -16.74
N VAL A 191 -3.46 2.62 -16.40
CA VAL A 191 -2.47 3.19 -17.36
C VAL A 191 -1.64 2.08 -18.03
N ALA A 192 -1.29 1.01 -17.32
CA ALA A 192 -0.56 -0.12 -17.89
C ALA A 192 -1.27 -0.82 -19.07
N PHE A 193 -2.59 -0.65 -19.20
CA PHE A 193 -3.39 -1.17 -20.31
C PHE A 193 -3.62 -0.16 -21.45
N THR A 194 -2.97 1.01 -21.40
CA THR A 194 -3.07 2.08 -22.42
C THR A 194 -1.75 2.24 -23.17
N ASN A 195 -1.78 3.00 -24.28
CA ASN A 195 -0.58 3.40 -25.02
C ASN A 195 0.03 4.72 -24.51
N TYR A 196 -0.11 5.01 -23.20
CA TYR A 196 0.50 6.20 -22.60
C TYR A 196 2.02 6.14 -22.70
N ASP A 197 2.60 7.01 -23.53
CA ASP A 197 4.03 7.14 -23.79
C ASP A 197 4.40 8.59 -24.15
N MET A 198 5.62 8.84 -24.59
CA MET A 198 6.09 10.17 -24.98
C MET A 198 5.34 10.78 -26.16
N ASP A 199 4.80 9.94 -27.05
CA ASP A 199 4.07 10.36 -28.24
C ASP A 199 2.57 10.55 -27.97
N HIS A 200 2.08 10.04 -26.84
CA HIS A 200 0.67 10.11 -26.42
C HIS A 200 0.54 10.81 -25.04
N LEU A 201 1.12 12.00 -24.92
CA LEU A 201 1.14 12.80 -23.70
C LEU A 201 0.01 13.85 -23.70
N PRO A 202 -1.00 13.73 -22.84
CA PRO A 202 -1.99 14.80 -22.65
C PRO A 202 -1.34 16.11 -22.15
N PRO A 203 -1.86 17.28 -22.50
CA PRO A 203 -3.10 17.51 -23.25
C PRO A 203 -2.96 17.44 -24.78
N ASN A 204 -1.74 17.49 -25.32
CA ASN A 204 -1.50 17.62 -26.75
C ASN A 204 -1.92 16.38 -27.55
N TYR A 205 -1.76 15.21 -26.96
CA TYR A 205 -2.10 13.94 -27.59
C TYR A 205 -2.92 13.07 -26.65
N LEU A 206 -3.92 12.38 -27.22
CA LEU A 206 -4.75 11.44 -26.48
C LEU A 206 -4.09 10.07 -26.46
N PHE A 207 -4.27 9.34 -25.38
CA PHE A 207 -3.94 7.91 -25.31
C PHE A 207 -5.22 7.07 -25.26
N THR A 208 -5.11 5.81 -25.68
CA THR A 208 -6.23 4.88 -25.80
C THR A 208 -5.92 3.54 -25.17
N TRP A 209 -6.95 2.71 -25.00
CA TRP A 209 -6.79 1.36 -24.49
C TRP A 209 -6.10 0.45 -25.52
N VAL A 210 -5.03 -0.25 -25.09
CA VAL A 210 -4.32 -1.27 -25.90
C VAL A 210 -4.40 -2.67 -25.28
N GLY A 211 -5.13 -2.83 -24.19
CA GLY A 211 -5.29 -4.10 -23.53
C GLY A 211 -3.95 -4.69 -23.04
N LEU A 212 -3.70 -5.96 -23.33
CA LEU A 212 -2.49 -6.67 -22.88
C LEU A 212 -1.27 -6.46 -23.80
N ARG A 213 -1.32 -5.56 -24.77
CA ARG A 213 -0.23 -5.35 -25.73
C ARG A 213 1.09 -5.00 -25.05
N ASN A 214 1.06 -4.13 -24.04
CA ASN A 214 2.25 -3.74 -23.30
C ASN A 214 2.89 -4.94 -22.58
N PHE A 215 2.07 -5.77 -21.94
CA PHE A 215 2.54 -7.00 -21.28
C PHE A 215 3.11 -8.01 -22.29
N LYS A 216 2.46 -8.17 -23.42
CA LYS A 216 2.98 -9.02 -24.49
C LYS A 216 4.35 -8.52 -24.96
N ASN A 217 4.49 -7.23 -25.23
CA ASN A 217 5.76 -6.63 -25.65
C ASN A 217 6.86 -6.77 -24.58
N MET A 218 6.47 -6.74 -23.31
CA MET A 218 7.40 -6.87 -22.18
C MET A 218 7.95 -8.29 -22.04
N PHE A 219 7.14 -9.33 -22.27
CA PHE A 219 7.54 -10.73 -22.03
C PHE A 219 7.92 -11.49 -23.32
N VAL A 220 7.31 -11.19 -24.46
CA VAL A 220 7.45 -11.97 -25.69
C VAL A 220 8.42 -11.33 -26.70
N GLY A 221 8.96 -10.14 -26.38
CA GLY A 221 9.78 -9.39 -27.32
C GLY A 221 8.92 -8.76 -28.42
N GLY A 222 8.42 -7.56 -28.15
CA GLY A 222 7.79 -6.70 -29.14
C GLY A 222 8.86 -6.07 -30.04
N ALA A 223 8.53 -4.99 -30.72
CA ALA A 223 9.33 -4.33 -31.76
C ALA A 223 10.81 -4.05 -31.40
N THR A 224 11.22 -4.21 -30.14
CA THR A 224 12.63 -4.11 -29.72
C THR A 224 12.98 -5.27 -28.76
N ILE A 225 13.74 -6.23 -29.26
CA ILE A 225 14.37 -7.32 -28.47
C ILE A 225 15.10 -6.77 -27.22
N THR A 226 15.62 -5.56 -27.30
CA THR A 226 16.35 -4.86 -26.25
C THR A 226 15.50 -4.57 -25.00
N PHE A 227 14.21 -4.26 -25.14
CA PHE A 227 13.35 -3.93 -24.01
C PHE A 227 13.01 -5.17 -23.15
N SER A 228 12.58 -6.26 -23.75
CA SER A 228 12.31 -7.53 -23.08
C SER A 228 13.53 -8.05 -22.35
N TYR A 229 14.69 -8.04 -23.00
CA TYR A 229 15.94 -8.48 -22.39
C TYR A 229 16.32 -7.64 -21.18
N ALA A 230 16.26 -6.31 -21.31
CA ALA A 230 16.54 -5.40 -20.21
C ALA A 230 15.56 -5.59 -19.03
N PHE A 231 14.26 -5.72 -19.32
CA PHE A 231 13.22 -5.93 -18.33
C PHE A 231 13.45 -7.23 -17.54
N ILE A 232 13.64 -8.36 -18.22
CA ILE A 232 13.86 -9.66 -17.55
C ILE A 232 15.12 -9.62 -16.69
N ARG A 233 16.19 -9.01 -17.17
CA ARG A 233 17.45 -8.88 -16.44
C ARG A 233 17.28 -8.02 -15.18
N ILE A 234 16.57 -6.89 -15.28
CA ILE A 234 16.28 -6.00 -14.15
C ILE A 234 15.35 -6.72 -13.15
N LEU A 235 14.32 -7.41 -13.64
CA LEU A 235 13.41 -8.17 -12.80
C LEU A 235 14.14 -9.27 -12.02
N ALA A 236 14.97 -10.07 -12.71
CA ALA A 236 15.77 -11.10 -12.06
C ALA A 236 16.69 -10.53 -10.98
N TRP A 237 17.39 -9.42 -11.30
CA TRP A 237 18.20 -8.72 -10.30
C TRP A 237 17.37 -8.22 -9.12
N THR A 238 16.21 -7.60 -9.38
CA THR A 238 15.31 -7.10 -8.34
C THR A 238 14.86 -8.23 -7.41
N MET A 239 14.53 -9.40 -7.94
CA MET A 239 14.17 -10.57 -7.13
C MET A 239 15.33 -11.06 -6.27
N ILE A 240 16.54 -11.17 -6.86
CA ILE A 240 17.75 -11.54 -6.12
C ILE A 240 18.02 -10.53 -4.99
N TRP A 241 17.97 -9.24 -5.31
CA TRP A 241 18.15 -8.17 -4.33
C TRP A 241 17.10 -8.22 -3.23
N ALA A 242 15.82 -8.36 -3.57
CA ALA A 242 14.72 -8.39 -2.61
C ALA A 242 14.89 -9.55 -1.61
N VAL A 243 15.18 -10.75 -2.10
CA VAL A 243 15.40 -11.94 -1.26
C VAL A 243 16.65 -11.73 -0.40
N THR A 244 17.79 -11.40 -1.02
CA THR A 244 19.07 -11.28 -0.31
C THR A 244 19.01 -10.15 0.73
N ALA A 245 18.49 -8.98 0.35
CA ALA A 245 18.38 -7.84 1.24
C ALA A 245 17.47 -8.13 2.45
N THR A 246 16.31 -8.74 2.21
CA THR A 246 15.35 -9.07 3.26
C THR A 246 15.93 -10.09 4.25
N PHE A 247 16.45 -11.20 3.75
CA PHE A 247 16.98 -12.24 4.62
C PHE A 247 18.22 -11.80 5.39
N THR A 248 19.14 -11.07 4.75
CA THR A 248 20.38 -10.62 5.43
C THR A 248 20.09 -9.58 6.49
N THR A 249 19.19 -8.61 6.22
CA THR A 249 18.82 -7.60 7.22
C THR A 249 18.00 -8.20 8.36
N PHE A 250 17.09 -9.12 8.07
CA PHE A 250 16.30 -9.80 9.09
C PHE A 250 17.19 -10.64 10.02
N ILE A 251 18.02 -11.52 9.46
CA ILE A 251 18.93 -12.35 10.25
C ILE A 251 19.94 -11.47 11.01
N GLY A 252 20.55 -10.50 10.32
CA GLY A 252 21.49 -9.55 10.92
C GLY A 252 20.85 -8.75 12.06
N GLY A 253 19.63 -8.30 11.90
CA GLY A 253 18.86 -7.58 12.93
C GLY A 253 18.60 -8.43 14.18
N ILE A 254 18.16 -9.67 14.01
CA ILE A 254 17.93 -10.60 15.12
C ILE A 254 19.26 -10.93 15.84
N LEU A 255 20.31 -11.21 15.09
CA LEU A 255 21.63 -11.50 15.67
C LEU A 255 22.16 -10.31 16.46
N LEU A 256 22.06 -9.11 15.90
CA LEU A 256 22.49 -7.88 16.56
C LEU A 256 21.64 -7.58 17.81
N ALA A 257 20.31 -7.74 17.72
CA ALA A 257 19.42 -7.61 18.86
C ALA A 257 19.78 -8.58 19.99
N LYS A 258 20.03 -9.86 19.65
CA LYS A 258 20.43 -10.89 20.61
C LYS A 258 21.79 -10.56 21.24
N LEU A 259 22.74 -10.08 20.45
CA LEU A 259 24.07 -9.70 20.91
C LEU A 259 24.00 -8.54 21.92
N ILE A 260 23.27 -7.47 21.59
CA ILE A 260 23.15 -6.30 22.47
C ILE A 260 22.37 -6.63 23.74
N ASN A 261 21.37 -7.50 23.67
CA ASN A 261 20.57 -7.88 24.82
C ASN A 261 21.20 -9.02 25.66
N HIS A 262 22.31 -9.61 25.22
CA HIS A 262 22.98 -10.68 25.96
C HIS A 262 23.41 -10.22 27.35
N GLU A 263 23.35 -11.13 28.33
CA GLU A 263 23.63 -10.84 29.75
C GLU A 263 25.02 -10.22 29.94
N ASN A 264 26.02 -10.71 29.25
CA ASN A 264 27.42 -10.28 29.35
C ASN A 264 27.77 -9.03 28.53
N THR A 265 26.80 -8.44 27.82
CA THR A 265 27.07 -7.23 27.04
C THR A 265 27.07 -6.01 27.96
N HIS A 266 28.21 -5.32 28.03
CA HIS A 266 28.35 -4.06 28.75
C HIS A 266 27.81 -2.89 27.91
N PHE A 267 27.33 -1.83 28.59
CA PHE A 267 26.85 -0.61 27.96
C PHE A 267 25.71 -0.81 26.94
N LYS A 268 24.76 -1.73 27.21
CA LYS A 268 23.62 -2.04 26.32
C LYS A 268 22.86 -0.81 25.83
N LYS A 269 22.63 0.18 26.71
CA LYS A 269 21.92 1.43 26.38
C LYS A 269 22.72 2.24 25.34
N MET A 270 24.03 2.34 25.51
CA MET A 270 24.92 3.06 24.58
C MET A 270 24.88 2.43 23.18
N TRP A 271 25.02 1.10 23.10
CA TRP A 271 24.97 0.39 21.81
C TRP A 271 23.62 0.57 21.13
N ARG A 272 22.51 0.43 21.86
CA ARG A 272 21.18 0.70 21.29
C ARG A 272 21.07 2.13 20.76
N SER A 273 21.49 3.14 21.55
CA SER A 273 21.46 4.54 21.11
C SER A 273 22.29 4.77 19.87
N LEU A 274 23.50 4.20 19.79
CA LEU A 274 24.38 4.33 18.64
C LEU A 274 23.75 3.80 17.35
N PHE A 275 23.09 2.64 17.40
CA PHE A 275 22.40 2.10 16.24
C PHE A 275 21.09 2.83 15.93
N VAL A 276 20.37 3.34 16.94
CA VAL A 276 19.13 4.11 16.73
C VAL A 276 19.43 5.47 16.07
N VAL A 277 20.58 6.10 16.34
CA VAL A 277 20.97 7.35 15.69
C VAL A 277 21.01 7.21 14.17
N THR A 278 21.41 6.04 13.63
CA THR A 278 21.42 5.80 12.18
C THR A 278 20.03 5.85 11.56
N ILE A 279 18.98 5.55 12.35
CA ILE A 279 17.57 5.61 11.92
C ILE A 279 17.01 7.05 12.01
N ALA A 280 17.53 7.85 12.94
CA ALA A 280 17.11 9.24 13.14
C ALA A 280 17.51 10.17 11.98
N ILE A 281 18.54 9.79 11.21
CA ILE A 281 18.97 10.54 10.04
C ILE A 281 18.08 10.15 8.86
N PRO A 282 17.48 11.11 8.12
CA PRO A 282 16.70 10.79 6.94
C PRO A 282 17.48 9.93 5.95
N GLN A 283 16.93 8.79 5.54
CA GLN A 283 17.61 7.77 4.74
C GLN A 283 18.21 8.33 3.45
N PHE A 284 17.53 9.28 2.78
CA PHE A 284 18.05 9.89 1.56
C PHE A 284 19.37 10.64 1.78
N VAL A 285 19.55 11.31 2.94
CA VAL A 285 20.80 12.00 3.29
C VAL A 285 21.93 10.99 3.45
N THR A 286 21.66 9.92 4.20
CA THR A 286 22.62 8.83 4.38
C THR A 286 23.04 8.21 3.06
N LEU A 287 22.08 7.92 2.16
CA LEU A 287 22.37 7.34 0.85
C LEU A 287 23.13 8.29 -0.07
N LEU A 288 22.86 9.61 -0.02
CA LEU A 288 23.64 10.61 -0.75
C LEU A 288 25.10 10.66 -0.27
N LEU A 289 25.32 10.65 1.04
CA LEU A 289 26.68 10.62 1.62
C LEU A 289 27.42 9.35 1.20
N VAL A 290 26.78 8.18 1.31
CA VAL A 290 27.34 6.90 0.87
C VAL A 290 27.67 6.92 -0.62
N SER A 291 26.78 7.44 -1.47
CA SER A 291 27.03 7.59 -2.90
C SER A 291 28.28 8.43 -3.19
N LYS A 292 28.49 9.53 -2.46
CA LYS A 292 29.68 10.37 -2.59
C LYS A 292 30.94 9.68 -2.04
N MET A 293 30.83 8.97 -0.91
CA MET A 293 31.95 8.25 -0.31
C MET A 293 32.48 7.15 -1.22
N PHE A 294 31.58 6.40 -1.88
CA PHE A 294 31.90 5.25 -2.76
C PHE A 294 31.95 5.62 -4.24
N SER A 295 31.93 6.91 -4.59
CA SER A 295 32.14 7.34 -5.97
C SER A 295 33.57 7.02 -6.46
N ASP A 296 33.78 7.05 -7.77
CA ASP A 296 35.07 6.70 -8.40
C ASP A 296 36.26 7.54 -7.86
N HIS A 297 35.99 8.82 -7.51
CA HIS A 297 36.95 9.73 -6.86
C HIS A 297 36.61 10.02 -5.40
N GLY A 298 35.82 9.15 -4.77
CA GLY A 298 35.39 9.31 -3.38
C GLY A 298 36.48 8.94 -2.36
N ILE A 299 36.22 9.31 -1.11
CA ILE A 299 37.16 9.09 0.00
C ILE A 299 37.53 7.61 0.16
N MET A 300 36.60 6.68 -0.10
CA MET A 300 36.85 5.24 0.01
C MET A 300 37.88 4.77 -1.04
N ASN A 301 37.79 5.28 -2.27
CA ASN A 301 38.78 4.97 -3.31
C ASN A 301 40.16 5.57 -3.00
N THR A 302 40.19 6.78 -2.46
CA THR A 302 41.44 7.39 -2.00
C THR A 302 42.08 6.54 -0.89
N TRP A 303 41.30 6.13 0.08
CA TRP A 303 41.78 5.27 1.17
C TRP A 303 42.26 3.90 0.66
N CYS A 304 41.50 3.22 -0.20
CA CYS A 304 41.88 1.95 -0.82
C CYS A 304 43.19 2.07 -1.65
N SER A 305 43.39 3.19 -2.33
CA SER A 305 44.62 3.49 -3.06
C SER A 305 45.82 3.66 -2.12
N ASN A 306 45.64 4.41 -1.04
CA ASN A 306 46.70 4.67 -0.06
C ASN A 306 47.21 3.42 0.65
N ILE A 307 46.33 2.45 0.93
CA ILE A 307 46.72 1.14 1.51
C ILE A 307 47.17 0.13 0.48
N GLY A 308 47.25 0.49 -0.81
CA GLY A 308 47.72 -0.39 -1.88
C GLY A 308 46.68 -1.42 -2.38
N LEU A 309 45.45 -1.41 -1.85
CA LEU A 309 44.42 -2.38 -2.24
C LEU A 309 44.04 -2.22 -3.71
N THR A 310 43.95 -1.01 -4.23
CA THR A 310 43.65 -0.75 -5.64
C THR A 310 44.71 -1.34 -6.55
N SER A 311 45.98 -1.17 -6.21
CA SER A 311 47.12 -1.75 -6.96
C SER A 311 47.10 -3.28 -6.92
N PHE A 312 46.82 -3.86 -5.75
CA PHE A 312 46.68 -5.32 -5.60
C PHE A 312 45.58 -5.88 -6.48
N LEU A 313 44.38 -5.32 -6.43
CA LEU A 313 43.22 -5.73 -7.26
C LEU A 313 43.48 -5.58 -8.75
N LYS A 314 44.24 -4.54 -9.15
CA LYS A 314 44.66 -4.35 -10.53
C LYS A 314 45.65 -5.40 -11.00
N HIS A 315 46.65 -5.74 -10.21
CA HIS A 315 47.60 -6.81 -10.50
C HIS A 315 46.94 -8.18 -10.53
N ALA A 316 45.94 -8.41 -9.66
CA ALA A 316 45.13 -9.63 -9.65
C ALA A 316 44.15 -9.72 -10.83
N GLY A 317 44.08 -8.72 -11.70
CA GLY A 317 43.17 -8.71 -12.86
C GLY A 317 41.70 -8.54 -12.53
N VAL A 318 41.37 -8.18 -11.26
CA VAL A 318 39.97 -8.00 -10.80
C VAL A 318 39.38 -6.67 -11.28
N ILE A 319 40.23 -5.63 -11.38
CA ILE A 319 39.86 -4.31 -11.90
C ILE A 319 40.83 -3.89 -13.00
N SER A 320 40.31 -3.18 -14.00
CA SER A 320 41.11 -2.60 -15.10
C SER A 320 41.42 -1.11 -14.89
N THR A 321 40.77 -0.48 -13.92
CA THR A 321 40.83 0.96 -13.61
C THR A 321 41.81 1.24 -12.47
N ASN A 322 42.22 2.50 -12.32
CA ASN A 322 43.03 2.95 -11.20
C ASN A 322 42.21 3.27 -9.94
N TYR A 323 40.96 2.86 -9.94
CA TYR A 323 40.01 2.98 -8.84
C TYR A 323 39.11 1.74 -8.81
N ILE A 324 38.51 1.44 -7.64
CA ILE A 324 37.55 0.37 -7.49
C ILE A 324 36.18 0.92 -7.92
N PRO A 325 35.53 0.34 -8.95
CA PRO A 325 34.28 0.87 -9.50
C PRO A 325 33.06 0.44 -8.65
N PHE A 326 33.03 0.83 -7.39
CA PHE A 326 32.05 0.39 -6.40
C PHE A 326 30.60 0.52 -6.87
N LEU A 327 30.25 1.66 -7.49
CA LEU A 327 28.86 1.94 -7.93
C LEU A 327 28.75 2.12 -9.45
N SER A 328 29.86 2.19 -10.18
CA SER A 328 29.90 2.50 -11.62
C SER A 328 29.86 1.28 -12.53
N LYS A 329 30.16 0.06 -12.03
CA LYS A 329 30.08 -1.18 -12.81
C LYS A 329 29.04 -2.15 -12.24
N PRO A 330 28.26 -2.84 -13.10
CA PRO A 330 27.11 -3.67 -12.65
C PRO A 330 27.47 -4.73 -11.60
N GLY A 331 28.55 -5.48 -11.76
CA GLY A 331 28.94 -6.52 -10.77
C GLY A 331 29.27 -5.95 -9.40
N TRP A 332 30.04 -4.86 -9.36
CA TRP A 332 30.42 -4.17 -8.14
C TRP A 332 29.21 -3.49 -7.49
N SER A 333 28.39 -2.78 -8.29
CA SER A 333 27.22 -2.08 -7.77
C SER A 333 26.19 -3.02 -7.17
N HIS A 334 26.01 -4.21 -7.71
CA HIS A 334 25.11 -5.21 -7.14
C HIS A 334 25.52 -5.62 -5.72
N VAL A 335 26.80 -5.91 -5.53
CA VAL A 335 27.34 -6.27 -4.19
C VAL A 335 27.24 -5.07 -3.25
N MET A 336 27.63 -3.89 -3.72
CA MET A 336 27.60 -2.67 -2.88
C MET A 336 26.20 -2.29 -2.44
N ILE A 337 25.20 -2.40 -3.31
CA ILE A 337 23.80 -2.13 -2.96
C ILE A 337 23.33 -3.07 -1.83
N ILE A 338 23.71 -4.35 -1.89
CA ILE A 338 23.39 -5.31 -0.81
C ILE A 338 24.09 -4.92 0.49
N LEU A 339 25.39 -4.61 0.44
CA LEU A 339 26.16 -4.22 1.63
C LEU A 339 25.63 -2.94 2.27
N ILE A 340 25.33 -1.94 1.45
CA ILE A 340 24.74 -0.68 1.92
C ILE A 340 23.37 -0.93 2.55
N ASN A 341 22.55 -1.79 1.93
CA ASN A 341 21.25 -2.16 2.48
C ASN A 341 21.37 -2.88 3.82
N ILE A 342 22.35 -3.81 3.97
CA ILE A 342 22.64 -4.47 5.26
C ILE A 342 23.02 -3.44 6.31
N TRP A 343 23.93 -2.52 5.99
CA TRP A 343 24.39 -1.50 6.91
C TRP A 343 23.28 -0.57 7.40
N VAL A 344 22.36 -0.15 6.51
CA VAL A 344 21.23 0.72 6.86
C VAL A 344 20.08 -0.09 7.50
N GLY A 345 19.81 -1.28 6.99
CA GLY A 345 18.63 -2.08 7.38
C GLY A 345 18.78 -2.85 8.68
N VAL A 346 19.99 -3.36 8.98
CA VAL A 346 20.22 -4.15 10.21
C VAL A 346 19.90 -3.39 11.50
N PRO A 347 20.29 -2.11 11.68
CA PRO A 347 19.91 -1.34 12.86
C PRO A 347 18.39 -1.21 13.04
N TYR A 348 17.65 -1.00 11.95
CA TYR A 348 16.18 -0.91 11.98
C TYR A 348 15.55 -2.25 12.41
N GLN A 349 15.99 -3.35 11.79
CA GLN A 349 15.51 -4.69 12.14
C GLN A 349 15.94 -5.10 13.58
N MET A 350 17.09 -4.65 14.05
CA MET A 350 17.53 -4.84 15.43
C MET A 350 16.58 -4.18 16.43
N LEU A 351 16.12 -2.97 16.13
CA LEU A 351 15.17 -2.27 17.01
C LEU A 351 13.84 -3.02 17.10
N THR A 352 13.29 -3.42 15.95
CA THR A 352 12.05 -4.21 15.86
C THR A 352 12.21 -5.56 16.58
N ALA A 353 13.28 -6.29 16.27
CA ALA A 353 13.57 -7.57 16.91
C ALA A 353 13.78 -7.45 18.44
N THR A 354 14.42 -6.37 18.90
CA THR A 354 14.57 -6.12 20.34
C THR A 354 13.20 -5.98 21.04
N GLY A 355 12.26 -5.23 20.44
CA GLY A 355 10.90 -5.11 20.97
C GLY A 355 10.18 -6.45 21.07
N ILE A 356 10.31 -7.29 20.04
CA ILE A 356 9.72 -8.63 20.02
C ILE A 356 10.38 -9.55 21.08
N LEU A 357 11.70 -9.58 21.10
CA LEU A 357 12.46 -10.43 22.03
C LEU A 357 12.18 -10.11 23.50
N MET A 358 11.94 -8.84 23.82
CA MET A 358 11.59 -8.42 25.20
C MET A 358 10.19 -8.85 25.63
N ASN A 359 9.32 -9.22 24.71
CA ASN A 359 7.96 -9.70 24.99
C ASN A 359 7.89 -11.24 25.15
N ILE A 360 8.99 -11.96 24.92
CA ILE A 360 9.02 -13.41 25.16
C ILE A 360 9.00 -13.63 26.68
N PRO A 361 8.03 -14.40 27.21
CA PRO A 361 7.98 -14.70 28.64
C PRO A 361 9.25 -15.38 29.16
N THR A 362 9.88 -14.82 30.17
CA THR A 362 11.10 -15.37 30.78
C THR A 362 10.94 -16.79 31.26
N ASP A 363 9.75 -17.12 31.79
CA ASP A 363 9.40 -18.44 32.30
C ASP A 363 9.56 -19.54 31.23
N GLN A 364 9.22 -19.24 29.96
CA GLN A 364 9.40 -20.18 28.85
C GLN A 364 10.89 -20.46 28.57
N LEU A 365 11.73 -19.44 28.69
CA LEU A 365 13.17 -19.57 28.48
C LEU A 365 13.84 -20.31 29.64
N GLU A 366 13.37 -20.08 30.86
CA GLU A 366 13.84 -20.73 32.08
C GLU A 366 13.42 -22.20 32.13
N SER A 367 12.16 -22.52 31.85
CA SER A 367 11.67 -23.90 31.74
C SER A 367 12.48 -24.70 30.72
N ALA A 368 12.73 -24.13 29.54
CA ALA A 368 13.54 -24.80 28.52
C ALA A 368 14.98 -25.04 28.97
N ARG A 369 15.58 -24.16 29.79
CA ARG A 369 16.91 -24.35 30.38
C ARG A 369 16.90 -25.47 31.43
N ILE A 370 15.84 -25.55 32.25
CA ILE A 370 15.66 -26.63 33.24
C ILE A 370 15.52 -27.98 32.53
N ASP A 371 14.79 -28.01 31.39
CA ASP A 371 14.64 -29.19 30.53
C ASP A 371 15.93 -29.56 29.78
N GLY A 372 17.04 -28.86 30.01
CA GLY A 372 18.35 -29.15 29.41
C GLY A 372 18.52 -28.65 27.97
N ALA A 373 17.67 -27.77 27.48
CA ALA A 373 17.79 -27.20 26.15
C ALA A 373 19.02 -26.29 26.03
N ASN A 374 19.85 -26.52 25.04
CA ASN A 374 20.98 -25.66 24.74
C ASN A 374 20.52 -24.31 24.08
N LYS A 375 21.42 -23.31 24.04
CA LYS A 375 21.14 -21.98 23.49
C LYS A 375 20.63 -21.99 22.03
N TRP A 376 21.08 -22.98 21.22
CA TRP A 376 20.69 -23.17 19.84
C TRP A 376 19.25 -23.73 19.73
N GLN A 377 18.91 -24.69 20.59
CA GLN A 377 17.58 -25.25 20.66
C GLN A 377 16.56 -24.22 21.14
N ILE A 378 16.88 -23.42 22.15
CA ILE A 378 16.05 -22.30 22.61
C ILE A 378 15.83 -21.29 21.49
N PHE A 379 16.89 -20.96 20.74
CA PHE A 379 16.78 -20.02 19.64
C PHE A 379 15.83 -20.50 18.53
N TRP A 380 16.00 -21.73 18.06
CA TRP A 380 15.20 -22.24 16.94
C TRP A 380 13.81 -22.75 17.33
N LYS A 381 13.62 -23.26 18.57
CA LYS A 381 12.34 -23.83 18.99
C LYS A 381 11.43 -22.86 19.75
N ILE A 382 11.97 -21.81 20.33
CA ILE A 382 11.19 -20.81 21.10
C ILE A 382 11.31 -19.43 20.46
N THR A 383 12.55 -18.89 20.35
CA THR A 383 12.76 -17.50 19.92
C THR A 383 12.31 -17.28 18.47
N MET A 384 12.77 -18.11 17.54
CA MET A 384 12.46 -17.92 16.11
C MET A 384 10.98 -18.11 15.78
N PRO A 385 10.26 -19.13 16.26
CA PRO A 385 8.83 -19.22 16.03
C PRO A 385 8.06 -18.01 16.56
N TYR A 386 8.45 -17.49 17.73
CA TYR A 386 7.84 -16.31 18.32
C TYR A 386 8.07 -15.06 17.45
N VAL A 387 9.28 -14.87 16.96
CA VAL A 387 9.64 -13.75 16.06
C VAL A 387 8.94 -13.86 14.70
N LEU A 388 8.76 -15.07 14.16
CA LEU A 388 8.11 -15.30 12.87
C LEU A 388 6.59 -15.18 12.93
N PHE A 389 6.00 -15.38 14.12
CA PHE A 389 4.54 -15.24 14.30
C PHE A 389 4.09 -13.78 14.34
N ILE A 390 4.92 -12.89 14.88
CA ILE A 390 4.65 -11.43 14.95
C ILE A 390 5.15 -10.74 13.70
#